data_c495d9c9febe0d7afb3f9d0b24bd02b0
#
_entry.id   c495d9c9febe0d7afb3f9d0b24bd02b0
#
_cell.length_a   1.000
_cell.length_b   1.000
_cell.length_c   1.000
_cell.angle_alpha   90.00
_cell.angle_beta   90.00
_cell.angle_gamma   90.00
#
_symmetry.space_group_name_H-M   'P 1'
#
loop_
_entity.id
_entity.type
_entity.pdbx_description
1 polymer ?
#
loop_
_entity_poly.entity_id
_entity_poly.type
_entity_poly.pdbx_seq_one_letter_code
_entity_poly.pdbx_strand_id
1 'polypeptide(L)'
;LEKSSAATPVRHSAQSTWRTLLVYGILALIIYFGHEYLQTALGERALEQVPLEKLTLEEALSASRASGKPVLLDLAAIWCPSCRKLDQKVLSDPAVVEAIRNKYVFTRVEFESATGETVRQKYQVKGFPTLLVVDGNGDLIRQLPLSFDPREFIRSL
;
A
#
# COMPACT_ATOMS: atom_id res chain seq x y z
N LEU A 1 25.24 33.25 68.00
CA LEU A 1 25.33 31.83 67.58
C LEU A 1 24.38 31.58 66.41
N GLU A 2 24.86 31.80 65.19
CA GLU A 2 24.09 31.66 63.96
C GLU A 2 24.41 30.26 63.37
N LYS A 3 23.37 29.41 63.31
CA LYS A 3 23.45 28.06 62.78
C LYS A 3 23.21 28.12 61.28
N SER A 4 24.28 28.17 60.51
CA SER A 4 24.23 28.04 59.02
C SER A 4 23.74 26.63 58.67
N SER A 5 22.50 26.55 58.10
CA SER A 5 21.93 25.34 57.54
C SER A 5 22.43 25.17 56.10
N ALA A 6 23.44 24.32 55.89
CA ALA A 6 23.89 23.98 54.58
C ALA A 6 22.85 23.08 53.88
N ALA A 7 22.20 23.58 52.83
CA ALA A 7 21.35 22.80 51.95
C ALA A 7 22.22 21.83 51.11
N THR A 8 22.02 20.53 51.30
CA THR A 8 22.65 19.49 50.50
C THR A 8 22.10 19.51 49.07
N PRO A 9 22.91 19.62 48.00
CA PRO A 9 22.42 19.55 46.63
C PRO A 9 21.93 18.12 46.32
N VAL A 10 20.68 18.01 45.94
CA VAL A 10 20.11 16.75 45.39
C VAL A 10 20.80 16.43 44.07
N ARG A 11 21.72 15.50 44.08
CA ARG A 11 22.32 14.92 42.87
C ARG A 11 21.28 14.07 42.16
N HIS A 12 20.53 14.66 41.24
CA HIS A 12 19.78 13.87 40.26
C HIS A 12 20.78 13.09 39.40
N SER A 13 20.82 11.76 39.58
CA SER A 13 21.78 10.91 38.92
C SER A 13 21.50 10.89 37.40
N ALA A 14 22.43 11.39 36.59
CA ALA A 14 22.39 11.35 35.13
C ALA A 14 22.18 9.93 34.55
N GLN A 15 22.49 8.90 35.34
CA GLN A 15 22.27 7.49 34.99
C GLN A 15 20.77 7.09 34.94
N SER A 16 19.89 7.75 35.71
CA SER A 16 18.45 7.47 35.68
C SER A 16 17.80 7.98 34.40
N THR A 17 18.21 9.15 33.93
CA THR A 17 17.65 9.78 32.70
C THR A 17 18.04 9.02 31.43
N TRP A 18 19.26 8.55 31.31
CA TRP A 18 19.70 7.74 30.18
C TRP A 18 18.91 6.42 30.06
N ARG A 19 18.77 5.68 31.17
CA ARG A 19 17.99 4.42 31.19
C ARG A 19 16.54 4.66 30.74
N THR A 20 15.94 5.74 31.19
CA THR A 20 14.59 6.14 30.83
C THR A 20 14.49 6.48 29.34
N LEU A 21 15.44 7.22 28.79
CA LEU A 21 15.50 7.54 27.34
C LEU A 21 15.71 6.30 26.49
N LEU A 22 16.56 5.36 26.91
CA LEU A 22 16.73 4.08 26.23
C LEU A 22 15.44 3.25 26.20
N VAL A 23 14.71 3.17 27.33
CA VAL A 23 13.44 2.44 27.38
C VAL A 23 12.41 3.07 26.44
N TYR A 24 12.24 4.39 26.43
CA TYR A 24 11.34 5.06 25.51
C TYR A 24 11.76 4.91 24.05
N GLY A 25 13.06 4.95 23.76
CA GLY A 25 13.59 4.68 22.42
C GLY A 25 13.28 3.26 21.93
N ILE A 26 13.47 2.26 22.79
CA ILE A 26 13.15 0.85 22.46
C ILE A 26 11.64 0.70 22.26
N LEU A 27 10.81 1.28 23.15
CA LEU A 27 9.36 1.23 23.02
C LEU A 27 8.90 1.88 21.70
N ALA A 28 9.45 3.04 21.34
CA ALA A 28 9.14 3.71 20.09
C ALA A 28 9.49 2.84 18.87
N LEU A 29 10.65 2.17 18.88
CA LEU A 29 11.04 1.24 17.82
C LEU A 29 10.10 0.03 17.74
N ILE A 30 9.72 -0.55 18.88
CA ILE A 30 8.78 -1.69 18.91
C ILE A 30 7.41 -1.27 18.35
N ILE A 31 6.92 -0.09 18.72
CA ILE A 31 5.66 0.43 18.20
C ILE A 31 5.76 0.69 16.69
N TYR A 32 6.84 1.30 16.23
CA TYR A 32 7.06 1.61 14.81
C TYR A 32 7.10 0.32 13.97
N PHE A 33 8.01 -0.61 14.29
CA PHE A 33 8.16 -1.87 13.55
C PHE A 33 6.94 -2.78 13.71
N GLY A 34 6.33 -2.81 14.90
CA GLY A 34 5.12 -3.58 15.14
C GLY A 34 3.93 -3.07 14.32
N HIS A 35 3.79 -1.75 14.21
CA HIS A 35 2.76 -1.13 13.37
C HIS A 35 2.96 -1.46 11.88
N GLU A 36 4.19 -1.31 11.38
CA GLU A 36 4.52 -1.61 9.97
C GLU A 36 4.30 -3.09 9.63
N TYR A 37 4.76 -3.99 10.49
CA TYR A 37 4.51 -5.43 10.35
C TYR A 37 3.01 -5.75 10.32
N LEU A 38 2.23 -5.15 11.23
CA LEU A 38 0.80 -5.37 11.30
C LEU A 38 0.08 -4.89 10.02
N GLN A 39 0.45 -3.71 9.51
CA GLN A 39 -0.16 -3.18 8.29
C GLN A 39 0.14 -4.07 7.08
N THR A 40 1.37 -4.55 6.95
CA THR A 40 1.77 -5.47 5.89
C THR A 40 1.00 -6.79 5.98
N ALA A 41 0.95 -7.42 7.15
CA ALA A 41 0.23 -8.67 7.35
C ALA A 41 -1.28 -8.55 7.07
N LEU A 42 -1.89 -7.41 7.42
CA LEU A 42 -3.28 -7.14 7.09
C LEU A 42 -3.49 -6.90 5.59
N GLY A 43 -2.52 -6.30 4.91
CA GLY A 43 -2.53 -6.11 3.46
C GLY A 43 -2.43 -7.43 2.71
N GLU A 44 -1.51 -8.30 3.10
CA GLU A 44 -1.35 -9.64 2.51
C GLU A 44 -2.64 -10.45 2.61
N ARG A 45 -3.26 -10.48 3.79
CA ARG A 45 -4.56 -11.16 3.99
C ARG A 45 -5.68 -10.61 3.11
N ALA A 46 -5.71 -9.30 2.90
CA ALA A 46 -6.70 -8.68 2.01
C ALA A 46 -6.44 -9.05 0.55
N LEU A 47 -5.18 -9.04 0.12
CA LEU A 47 -4.79 -9.40 -1.23
C LEU A 47 -5.04 -10.90 -1.54
N GLU A 48 -4.93 -11.79 -0.55
CA GLU A 48 -5.30 -13.20 -0.69
C GLU A 48 -6.78 -13.41 -1.02
N GLN A 49 -7.65 -12.48 -0.60
CA GLN A 49 -9.08 -12.52 -0.89
C GLN A 49 -9.43 -12.04 -2.31
N VAL A 50 -8.49 -11.44 -3.03
CA VAL A 50 -8.69 -10.97 -4.41
C VAL A 50 -8.49 -12.15 -5.37
N PRO A 51 -9.55 -12.68 -6.00
CA PRO A 51 -9.48 -13.85 -6.85
C PRO A 51 -9.10 -13.51 -8.30
N LEU A 52 -8.34 -12.43 -8.49
CA LEU A 52 -7.79 -12.03 -9.80
C LEU A 52 -6.40 -12.66 -9.98
N GLU A 53 -6.04 -12.89 -11.25
CA GLU A 53 -4.76 -13.48 -11.59
C GLU A 53 -3.60 -12.53 -11.23
N LYS A 54 -2.54 -13.07 -10.63
CA LYS A 54 -1.38 -12.29 -10.16
C LYS A 54 -0.28 -12.32 -11.22
N LEU A 55 -0.52 -11.68 -12.35
CA LEU A 55 0.46 -11.54 -13.42
C LEU A 55 1.46 -10.41 -13.10
N THR A 56 2.71 -10.57 -13.51
CA THR A 56 3.63 -9.45 -13.61
C THR A 56 3.16 -8.47 -14.69
N LEU A 57 3.66 -7.24 -14.68
CA LEU A 57 3.29 -6.25 -15.69
C LEU A 57 3.65 -6.74 -17.12
N GLU A 58 4.79 -7.37 -17.27
CA GLU A 58 5.25 -7.89 -18.58
C GLU A 58 4.34 -9.02 -19.09
N GLU A 59 3.98 -9.98 -18.22
CA GLU A 59 3.03 -11.04 -18.54
C GLU A 59 1.66 -10.49 -18.90
N ALA A 60 1.17 -9.49 -18.15
CA ALA A 60 -0.10 -8.85 -18.42
C ALA A 60 -0.11 -8.11 -19.76
N LEU A 61 0.96 -7.39 -20.11
CA LEU A 61 1.10 -6.75 -21.42
C LEU A 61 1.17 -7.79 -22.54
N SER A 62 1.87 -8.90 -22.33
CA SER A 62 1.92 -10.00 -23.29
C SER A 62 0.54 -10.64 -23.50
N ALA A 63 -0.19 -10.93 -22.42
CA ALA A 63 -1.55 -11.46 -22.46
C ALA A 63 -2.52 -10.48 -23.13
N SER A 64 -2.35 -9.18 -22.89
CA SER A 64 -3.11 -8.11 -23.55
C SER A 64 -2.93 -8.15 -25.07
N ARG A 65 -1.70 -8.23 -25.55
CA ARG A 65 -1.42 -8.34 -26.99
C ARG A 65 -2.03 -9.60 -27.61
N ALA A 66 -2.01 -10.71 -26.88
CA ALA A 66 -2.57 -11.98 -27.36
C ALA A 66 -4.09 -12.01 -27.38
N SER A 67 -4.74 -11.39 -26.38
CA SER A 67 -6.22 -11.41 -26.23
C SER A 67 -6.94 -10.22 -26.84
N GLY A 68 -6.22 -9.13 -27.13
CA GLY A 68 -6.81 -7.84 -27.53
C GLY A 68 -7.48 -7.07 -26.40
N LYS A 69 -7.47 -7.58 -25.14
CA LYS A 69 -8.03 -6.88 -23.99
C LYS A 69 -7.00 -5.90 -23.42
N PRO A 70 -7.39 -4.67 -23.02
CA PRO A 70 -6.48 -3.77 -22.32
C PRO A 70 -6.11 -4.31 -20.93
N VAL A 71 -5.01 -3.80 -20.39
CA VAL A 71 -4.55 -4.13 -19.03
C VAL A 71 -5.19 -3.17 -18.02
N LEU A 72 -5.79 -3.70 -16.96
CA LEU A 72 -6.13 -2.97 -15.75
C LEU A 72 -4.97 -3.12 -14.76
N LEU A 73 -4.18 -2.06 -14.61
CA LEU A 73 -3.04 -1.99 -13.72
C LEU A 73 -3.44 -1.33 -12.40
N ASP A 74 -3.34 -2.07 -11.30
CA ASP A 74 -3.51 -1.57 -9.94
C ASP A 74 -2.13 -1.25 -9.34
N LEU A 75 -1.81 0.03 -9.20
CA LEU A 75 -0.61 0.49 -8.51
C LEU A 75 -0.95 0.69 -7.03
N ALA A 76 -0.44 -0.16 -6.17
CA ALA A 76 -0.80 -0.23 -4.76
C ALA A 76 0.42 -0.48 -3.87
N ALA A 77 0.30 -0.21 -2.57
CA ALA A 77 1.28 -0.59 -1.57
C ALA A 77 0.65 -1.58 -0.58
N ILE A 78 1.37 -2.65 -0.25
CA ILE A 78 0.84 -3.73 0.60
C ILE A 78 0.43 -3.25 1.99
N TRP A 79 1.14 -2.28 2.55
CA TRP A 79 0.87 -1.71 3.87
C TRP A 79 -0.20 -0.60 3.86
N CYS A 80 -0.73 -0.23 2.70
CA CYS A 80 -1.64 0.91 2.53
C CYS A 80 -3.08 0.59 2.99
N PRO A 81 -3.68 1.31 3.94
CA PRO A 81 -5.04 1.04 4.39
C PRO A 81 -6.12 1.24 3.31
N SER A 82 -5.96 2.22 2.41
CA SER A 82 -6.91 2.45 1.31
C SER A 82 -6.80 1.39 0.22
N CYS A 83 -5.59 0.87 -0.06
CA CYS A 83 -5.40 -0.25 -0.97
C CYS A 83 -6.09 -1.51 -0.41
N ARG A 84 -5.85 -1.81 0.86
CA ARG A 84 -6.54 -2.90 1.57
C ARG A 84 -8.06 -2.76 1.53
N LYS A 85 -8.58 -1.54 1.72
CA LYS A 85 -10.03 -1.29 1.60
C LYS A 85 -10.55 -1.55 0.19
N LEU A 86 -9.78 -1.19 -0.84
CA LEU A 86 -10.11 -1.48 -2.24
C LEU A 86 -10.15 -3.00 -2.47
N ASP A 87 -9.14 -3.73 -2.00
CA ASP A 87 -9.06 -5.18 -2.10
C ASP A 87 -10.28 -5.85 -1.46
N GLN A 88 -10.59 -5.50 -0.21
CA GLN A 88 -11.66 -6.14 0.58
C GLN A 88 -13.07 -5.79 0.11
N LYS A 89 -13.31 -4.59 -0.42
CA LYS A 89 -14.65 -4.12 -0.73
C LYS A 89 -14.99 -4.16 -2.21
N VAL A 90 -13.99 -4.09 -3.07
CA VAL A 90 -14.18 -3.94 -4.51
C VAL A 90 -13.56 -5.09 -5.28
N LEU A 91 -12.25 -5.29 -5.17
CA LEU A 91 -11.54 -6.29 -5.98
C LEU A 91 -11.82 -7.74 -5.54
N SER A 92 -12.39 -7.96 -4.35
CA SER A 92 -12.90 -9.27 -3.90
C SER A 92 -14.39 -9.49 -4.23
N ASP A 93 -15.12 -8.45 -4.70
CA ASP A 93 -16.52 -8.58 -5.05
C ASP A 93 -16.69 -9.43 -6.31
N PRO A 94 -17.52 -10.51 -6.30
CA PRO A 94 -17.65 -11.42 -7.44
C PRO A 94 -18.10 -10.74 -8.74
N ALA A 95 -18.97 -9.74 -8.68
CA ALA A 95 -19.46 -9.05 -9.87
C ALA A 95 -18.37 -8.12 -10.46
N VAL A 96 -17.54 -7.51 -9.60
CA VAL A 96 -16.36 -6.74 -10.03
C VAL A 96 -15.33 -7.65 -10.68
N VAL A 97 -15.04 -8.78 -10.06
CA VAL A 97 -14.08 -9.78 -10.58
C VAL A 97 -14.50 -10.28 -11.95
N GLU A 98 -15.79 -10.61 -12.12
CA GLU A 98 -16.33 -11.02 -13.40
C GLU A 98 -16.24 -9.91 -14.45
N ALA A 99 -16.60 -8.68 -14.10
CA ALA A 99 -16.52 -7.53 -15.00
C ALA A 99 -15.06 -7.25 -15.44
N ILE A 100 -14.08 -7.35 -14.51
CA ILE A 100 -12.67 -7.21 -14.82
C ILE A 100 -12.22 -8.32 -15.78
N ARG A 101 -12.47 -9.59 -15.45
CA ARG A 101 -12.08 -10.74 -16.29
C ARG A 101 -12.64 -10.67 -17.71
N ASN A 102 -13.84 -10.17 -17.86
CA ASN A 102 -14.49 -10.06 -19.17
C ASN A 102 -13.85 -8.97 -20.03
N LYS A 103 -13.41 -7.85 -19.45
CA LYS A 103 -12.98 -6.66 -20.19
C LYS A 103 -11.47 -6.45 -20.20
N TYR A 104 -10.74 -6.95 -19.18
CA TYR A 104 -9.34 -6.60 -18.93
C TYR A 104 -8.47 -7.82 -18.63
N VAL A 105 -7.17 -7.67 -18.86
CA VAL A 105 -6.13 -8.43 -18.19
C VAL A 105 -5.76 -7.65 -16.92
N PHE A 106 -5.79 -8.29 -15.75
CA PHE A 106 -5.47 -7.62 -14.49
C PHE A 106 -4.00 -7.82 -14.11
N THR A 107 -3.37 -6.78 -13.60
CA THR A 107 -2.07 -6.86 -12.92
C THR A 107 -2.02 -5.90 -11.75
N ARG A 108 -1.30 -6.30 -10.69
CA ARG A 108 -0.97 -5.42 -9.57
C ARG A 108 0.52 -5.17 -9.53
N VAL A 109 0.87 -3.92 -9.38
CA VAL A 109 2.27 -3.47 -9.25
C VAL A 109 2.46 -2.84 -7.87
N GLU A 110 3.44 -3.35 -7.14
CA GLU A 110 3.80 -2.78 -5.84
C GLU A 110 4.49 -1.44 -6.03
N PHE A 111 3.98 -0.41 -5.35
CA PHE A 111 4.39 0.99 -5.51
C PHE A 111 5.89 1.22 -5.26
N GLU A 112 6.46 0.52 -4.27
CA GLU A 112 7.87 0.65 -3.87
C GLU A 112 8.82 -0.27 -4.63
N SER A 113 8.29 -1.09 -5.56
CA SER A 113 9.12 -1.96 -6.42
C SER A 113 9.80 -1.18 -7.54
N ALA A 114 10.84 -1.78 -8.15
CA ALA A 114 11.48 -1.20 -9.34
C ALA A 114 10.49 -1.01 -10.51
N THR A 115 9.54 -1.95 -10.68
CA THR A 115 8.45 -1.82 -11.66
C THR A 115 7.50 -0.68 -11.27
N GLY A 116 7.18 -0.54 -9.98
CA GLY A 116 6.38 0.56 -9.44
C GLY A 116 7.00 1.92 -9.71
N GLU A 117 8.32 2.05 -9.54
CA GLU A 117 9.06 3.28 -9.88
C GLU A 117 8.92 3.62 -11.37
N THR A 118 9.11 2.63 -12.25
CA THR A 118 8.95 2.81 -13.71
C THR A 118 7.53 3.24 -14.07
N VAL A 119 6.51 2.60 -13.47
CA VAL A 119 5.08 2.92 -13.67
C VAL A 119 4.77 4.35 -13.20
N ARG A 120 5.26 4.74 -12.02
CA ARG A 120 5.08 6.09 -11.49
C ARG A 120 5.65 7.18 -12.40
N GLN A 121 6.86 6.96 -12.88
CA GLN A 121 7.54 7.90 -13.78
C GLN A 121 6.84 7.96 -15.15
N LYS A 122 6.55 6.81 -15.75
CA LYS A 122 5.92 6.73 -17.08
C LYS A 122 4.54 7.40 -17.12
N TYR A 123 3.70 7.15 -16.11
CA TYR A 123 2.33 7.64 -16.08
C TYR A 123 2.13 8.84 -15.15
N GLN A 124 3.22 9.39 -14.58
CA GLN A 124 3.22 10.55 -13.67
C GLN A 124 2.29 10.36 -12.44
N VAL A 125 2.22 9.14 -11.93
CA VAL A 125 1.37 8.79 -10.78
C VAL A 125 2.02 9.28 -9.49
N LYS A 126 1.24 10.00 -8.66
CA LYS A 126 1.72 10.63 -7.43
C LYS A 126 1.31 9.90 -6.15
N GLY A 127 0.47 8.89 -6.24
CA GLY A 127 -0.07 8.20 -5.06
C GLY A 127 -0.71 6.85 -5.36
N PHE A 128 -1.21 6.21 -4.32
CA PHE A 128 -1.86 4.90 -4.39
C PHE A 128 -3.06 4.82 -3.42
N PRO A 129 -4.06 3.94 -3.67
CA PRO A 129 -4.17 3.12 -4.88
C PRO A 129 -4.45 3.96 -6.13
N THR A 130 -3.86 3.57 -7.27
CA THR A 130 -4.13 4.17 -8.57
C THR A 130 -4.40 3.08 -9.59
N LEU A 131 -5.54 3.18 -10.27
CA LEU A 131 -5.98 2.22 -11.27
C LEU A 131 -5.81 2.83 -12.67
N LEU A 132 -4.98 2.20 -13.48
CA LEU A 132 -4.69 2.63 -14.85
C LEU A 132 -5.19 1.58 -15.84
N VAL A 133 -5.76 2.03 -16.95
CA VAL A 133 -6.04 1.20 -18.09
C VAL A 133 -4.99 1.51 -19.17
N VAL A 134 -4.22 0.50 -19.55
CA VAL A 134 -3.18 0.63 -20.57
C VAL A 134 -3.39 -0.39 -21.68
N ASP A 135 -2.91 -0.11 -22.88
CA ASP A 135 -2.95 -1.07 -23.99
C ASP A 135 -1.83 -2.13 -23.90
N GLY A 136 -1.77 -3.06 -24.86
CA GLY A 136 -0.75 -4.10 -24.89
C GLY A 136 0.68 -3.62 -25.15
N ASN A 137 0.87 -2.35 -25.55
CA ASN A 137 2.17 -1.70 -25.67
C ASN A 137 2.56 -0.95 -24.38
N GLY A 138 1.63 -0.88 -23.42
CA GLY A 138 1.78 -0.13 -22.20
C GLY A 138 1.53 1.36 -22.37
N ASP A 139 0.77 1.78 -23.37
CA ASP A 139 0.36 3.17 -23.52
C ASP A 139 -0.91 3.44 -22.71
N LEU A 140 -0.95 4.57 -22.02
CA LEU A 140 -2.07 4.92 -21.15
C LEU A 140 -3.33 5.21 -21.98
N ILE A 141 -4.37 4.44 -21.77
CA ILE A 141 -5.70 4.71 -22.32
C ILE A 141 -6.46 5.68 -21.42
N ARG A 142 -6.53 5.37 -20.11
CA ARG A 142 -7.19 6.24 -19.10
C ARG A 142 -6.82 5.82 -17.68
N GLN A 143 -7.03 6.73 -16.74
CA GLN A 143 -7.04 6.43 -15.32
C GLN A 143 -8.48 6.25 -14.85
N LEU A 144 -8.75 5.23 -14.01
CA LEU A 144 -10.06 5.05 -13.41
C LEU A 144 -10.23 5.92 -12.17
N PRO A 145 -11.43 6.44 -11.92
CA PRO A 145 -11.73 7.10 -10.66
C PRO A 145 -11.68 6.07 -9.52
N LEU A 146 -11.11 6.47 -8.38
CA LEU A 146 -11.10 5.61 -7.21
C LEU A 146 -12.50 5.59 -6.57
N SER A 147 -13.11 4.41 -6.49
CA SER A 147 -14.34 4.18 -5.74
C SER A 147 -14.20 2.94 -4.85
N PHE A 148 -14.83 3.00 -3.68
CA PHE A 148 -14.94 1.87 -2.75
C PHE A 148 -16.35 1.25 -2.76
N ASP A 149 -17.18 1.62 -3.72
CA ASP A 149 -18.47 1.00 -4.00
C ASP A 149 -18.33 0.11 -5.25
N PRO A 150 -18.60 -1.22 -5.15
CA PRO A 150 -18.48 -2.14 -6.28
C PRO A 150 -19.30 -1.72 -7.50
N ARG A 151 -20.53 -1.18 -7.32
CA ARG A 151 -21.40 -0.78 -8.41
C ARG A 151 -20.87 0.46 -9.13
N GLU A 152 -20.33 1.42 -8.39
CA GLU A 152 -19.69 2.59 -9.00
C GLU A 152 -18.42 2.19 -9.76
N PHE A 153 -17.65 1.28 -9.17
CA PHE A 153 -16.44 0.76 -9.80
C PHE A 153 -16.77 0.06 -11.13
N ILE A 154 -17.77 -0.83 -11.17
CA ILE A 154 -18.20 -1.51 -12.40
C ILE A 154 -18.64 -0.50 -13.47
N ARG A 155 -19.33 0.60 -13.08
CA ARG A 155 -19.73 1.66 -14.05
C ARG A 155 -18.52 2.40 -14.62
N SER A 156 -17.40 2.43 -13.90
CA SER A 156 -16.16 3.07 -14.36
C SER A 156 -15.31 2.18 -15.26
N LEU A 157 -15.54 0.84 -15.27
CA LEU A 157 -14.89 -0.13 -16.16
C LEU A 157 -15.45 -0.04 -17.59
#